data_6b8b43054f300224502186c47b3168bd
#
_entry.id   6b8b43054f300224502186c47b3168bd
#
_cell.length_a   1.000
_cell.length_b   1.000
_cell.length_c   1.000
_cell.angle_alpha   90.00
_cell.angle_beta   90.00
_cell.angle_gamma   90.00
#
_symmetry.space_group_name_H-M   'P 1'
#
loop_
_entity.id
_entity.type
_entity.pdbx_description
1 polymer ?
#
loop_
_entity_poly.entity_id
_entity_poly.type
_entity_poly.pdbx_seq_one_letter_code
_entity_poly.pdbx_strand_id
1 'polypeptide(L)'
;PELHDSVQLIQIPSLGMFETEDRMKLFSLKLLFRPLDLYEWITVMTGGFPEPYTYGKRVYKYLKNNKKDFDIILDNQSLCGSLLKIQDLLPLAVTIHHPITKDHKLEMQNASNWKERLSSMRWHNFLPMQKRVAPKLNKIICVSAPSKEDIVKEFLVEDNKIEVILNGIDINRFVPSPSDSVKANRIITTASADIPLKGLKYLIQALPEILKSFPKTTLTVIGKAPSNSEVSKLISNLDLKEIISFKSGISENEIVDLYHASEIAVIPSLYEGFGFGAGEAMACGVPLIS
;
A
#
# COMPACT_ATOMS: atom_id res chain seq x y z
N PRO A 1 1.09 15.03 5.49
CA PRO A 1 2.30 15.82 5.24
C PRO A 1 1.89 17.18 4.70
N GLU A 2 2.54 18.23 5.21
CA GLU A 2 2.39 19.56 4.63
C GLU A 2 3.09 19.58 3.27
N LEU A 3 2.41 20.08 2.24
CA LEU A 3 3.01 20.25 0.93
C LEU A 3 3.91 21.48 0.94
N HIS A 4 5.04 21.40 0.23
CA HIS A 4 5.89 22.58 0.04
C HIS A 4 5.13 23.67 -0.71
N ASP A 5 5.37 24.96 -0.39
CA ASP A 5 4.66 26.13 -0.96
C ASP A 5 4.70 26.20 -2.49
N SER A 6 5.72 25.60 -3.11
CA SER A 6 5.83 25.53 -4.58
C SER A 6 4.92 24.47 -5.22
N VAL A 7 4.24 23.65 -4.43
CA VAL A 7 3.36 22.58 -4.92
C VAL A 7 1.91 23.05 -4.93
N GLN A 8 1.31 23.14 -6.11
CA GLN A 8 -0.10 23.44 -6.26
C GLN A 8 -0.94 22.15 -6.16
N LEU A 9 -1.79 22.04 -5.13
CA LEU A 9 -2.75 20.96 -5.02
C LEU A 9 -3.98 21.25 -5.89
N ILE A 10 -4.25 20.37 -6.85
CA ILE A 10 -5.46 20.41 -7.69
C ILE A 10 -6.37 19.26 -7.30
N GLN A 11 -7.44 19.57 -6.60
CA GLN A 11 -8.43 18.58 -6.21
C GLN A 11 -9.41 18.31 -7.34
N ILE A 12 -9.45 17.08 -7.83
CA ILE A 12 -10.40 16.66 -8.86
C ILE A 12 -11.70 16.19 -8.17
N PRO A 13 -12.83 16.85 -8.40
CA PRO A 13 -14.09 16.52 -7.72
C PRO A 13 -14.53 15.07 -7.96
N SER A 14 -14.95 14.37 -6.90
CA SER A 14 -15.54 13.03 -6.93
C SER A 14 -16.79 13.01 -6.06
N LEU A 15 -17.47 11.86 -5.95
CA LEU A 15 -18.59 11.70 -5.02
C LEU A 15 -18.16 11.58 -3.56
N GLY A 16 -16.86 11.38 -3.28
CA GLY A 16 -16.37 11.16 -1.91
C GLY A 16 -16.92 9.89 -1.25
N MET A 17 -17.15 8.85 -2.03
CA MET A 17 -17.80 7.60 -1.57
C MET A 17 -17.06 6.89 -0.44
N PHE A 18 -15.76 7.13 -0.30
CA PHE A 18 -14.91 6.53 0.75
C PHE A 18 -14.66 7.48 1.93
N GLU A 19 -15.10 8.74 1.81
CA GLU A 19 -14.95 9.79 2.83
C GLU A 19 -16.20 9.90 3.72
N THR A 20 -17.31 9.28 3.30
CA THR A 20 -18.60 9.33 4.03
C THR A 20 -18.97 7.98 4.63
N GLU A 21 -19.49 8.00 5.86
CA GLU A 21 -20.02 6.79 6.51
C GLU A 21 -21.33 6.32 5.88
N ASP A 22 -22.22 7.26 5.50
CA ASP A 22 -23.54 6.96 4.93
C ASP A 22 -23.56 7.21 3.41
N ARG A 23 -23.08 6.22 2.66
CA ARG A 23 -23.00 6.24 1.20
C ARG A 23 -24.37 6.34 0.50
N MET A 24 -25.45 5.92 1.17
CA MET A 24 -26.79 6.02 0.62
C MET A 24 -27.26 7.47 0.49
N LYS A 25 -26.87 8.35 1.39
CA LYS A 25 -27.21 9.79 1.36
C LYS A 25 -26.62 10.52 0.14
N LEU A 26 -25.57 9.99 -0.46
CA LEU A 26 -24.99 10.55 -1.68
C LEU A 26 -25.86 10.31 -2.92
N PHE A 27 -26.84 9.42 -2.83
CA PHE A 27 -27.79 9.21 -3.94
C PHE A 27 -28.73 10.40 -4.07
N SER A 28 -28.83 10.91 -5.30
CA SER A 28 -29.83 11.92 -5.67
C SER A 28 -30.30 11.67 -7.11
N LEU A 29 -31.50 12.13 -7.46
CA LEU A 29 -31.99 12.02 -8.83
C LEU A 29 -31.09 12.72 -9.86
N LYS A 30 -30.29 13.70 -9.43
CA LYS A 30 -29.27 14.35 -10.28
C LYS A 30 -28.18 13.40 -10.75
N LEU A 31 -27.91 12.30 -10.02
CA LEU A 31 -26.92 11.29 -10.43
C LEU A 31 -27.33 10.58 -11.74
N LEU A 32 -28.62 10.45 -12.01
CA LEU A 32 -29.12 9.85 -13.26
C LEU A 32 -28.64 10.63 -14.51
N PHE A 33 -28.36 11.93 -14.36
CA PHE A 33 -27.83 12.79 -15.43
C PHE A 33 -26.30 12.90 -15.41
N ARG A 34 -25.62 12.19 -14.48
CA ARG A 34 -24.17 12.16 -14.34
C ARG A 34 -23.68 10.71 -14.44
N PRO A 35 -23.52 10.16 -15.64
CA PRO A 35 -23.28 8.72 -15.83
C PRO A 35 -21.99 8.22 -15.15
N LEU A 36 -20.96 9.07 -15.02
CA LEU A 36 -19.72 8.71 -14.35
C LEU A 36 -19.91 8.60 -12.83
N ASP A 37 -20.63 9.55 -12.24
CA ASP A 37 -20.92 9.57 -10.81
C ASP A 37 -21.92 8.45 -10.44
N LEU A 38 -22.90 8.19 -11.29
CA LEU A 38 -23.82 7.06 -11.13
C LEU A 38 -23.09 5.71 -11.18
N TYR A 39 -22.18 5.55 -12.14
CA TYR A 39 -21.33 4.35 -12.22
C TYR A 39 -20.50 4.17 -10.94
N GLU A 40 -19.89 5.26 -10.43
CA GLU A 40 -19.12 5.25 -9.18
C GLU A 40 -19.98 4.80 -8.01
N TRP A 41 -21.16 5.40 -7.84
CA TRP A 41 -22.09 5.05 -6.78
C TRP A 41 -22.53 3.58 -6.84
N ILE A 42 -23.02 3.10 -8.00
CA ILE A 42 -23.45 1.70 -8.17
C ILE A 42 -22.29 0.73 -7.88
N THR A 43 -21.10 1.03 -8.39
CA THR A 43 -19.95 0.13 -8.24
C THR A 43 -19.54 0.00 -6.77
N VAL A 44 -19.47 1.11 -6.01
CA VAL A 44 -19.15 1.07 -4.58
C VAL A 44 -20.24 0.39 -3.79
N MET A 45 -21.53 0.68 -4.06
CA MET A 45 -22.66 0.05 -3.37
C MET A 45 -22.72 -1.46 -3.60
N THR A 46 -22.14 -1.95 -4.68
CA THR A 46 -22.04 -3.39 -4.98
C THR A 46 -20.68 -4.00 -4.61
N GLY A 47 -19.86 -3.29 -3.83
CA GLY A 47 -18.58 -3.79 -3.31
C GLY A 47 -17.38 -3.70 -4.27
N GLY A 48 -17.51 -2.93 -5.36
CA GLY A 48 -16.40 -2.69 -6.30
C GLY A 48 -15.61 -1.42 -5.97
N PHE A 49 -14.45 -1.28 -6.62
CA PHE A 49 -13.57 -0.12 -6.51
C PHE A 49 -13.47 0.61 -7.86
N PRO A 50 -14.27 1.66 -8.09
CA PRO A 50 -14.36 2.35 -9.38
C PRO A 50 -13.30 3.42 -9.60
N GLU A 51 -12.61 3.87 -8.55
CA GLU A 51 -11.73 5.04 -8.59
C GLU A 51 -10.70 5.02 -9.73
N PRO A 52 -9.97 3.92 -10.00
CA PRO A 52 -9.01 3.93 -11.10
C PRO A 52 -9.63 4.30 -12.45
N TYR A 53 -10.90 3.95 -12.65
CA TYR A 53 -11.62 4.28 -13.88
C TYR A 53 -12.20 5.70 -13.85
N THR A 54 -12.91 6.06 -12.78
CA THR A 54 -13.65 7.34 -12.70
C THR A 54 -12.71 8.51 -12.53
N TYR A 55 -11.69 8.38 -11.65
CA TYR A 55 -10.63 9.37 -11.47
C TYR A 55 -9.91 9.64 -12.79
N GLY A 56 -9.44 8.60 -13.47
CA GLY A 56 -8.73 8.75 -14.72
C GLY A 56 -9.53 9.47 -15.80
N LYS A 57 -10.85 9.27 -15.85
CA LYS A 57 -11.73 10.02 -16.78
C LYS A 57 -11.81 11.49 -16.43
N ARG A 58 -11.90 11.83 -15.15
CA ARG A 58 -11.96 13.22 -14.66
C ARG A 58 -10.61 13.92 -14.89
N VAL A 59 -9.51 13.27 -14.57
CA VAL A 59 -8.15 13.78 -14.82
C VAL A 59 -7.92 14.03 -16.32
N TYR A 60 -8.27 13.08 -17.18
CA TYR A 60 -8.16 13.26 -18.63
C TYR A 60 -8.93 14.49 -19.13
N LYS A 61 -10.17 14.69 -18.65
CA LYS A 61 -10.98 15.86 -18.99
C LYS A 61 -10.30 17.16 -18.53
N TYR A 62 -9.76 17.15 -17.32
CA TYR A 62 -9.03 18.31 -16.78
C TYR A 62 -7.79 18.63 -17.62
N LEU A 63 -6.92 17.65 -17.85
CA LEU A 63 -5.69 17.81 -18.64
C LEU A 63 -5.97 18.24 -20.08
N LYS A 64 -7.03 17.73 -20.71
CA LYS A 64 -7.41 18.12 -22.06
C LYS A 64 -7.70 19.63 -22.15
N ASN A 65 -8.28 20.21 -21.11
CA ASN A 65 -8.64 21.64 -21.08
C ASN A 65 -7.46 22.53 -20.63
N ASN A 66 -6.50 21.97 -19.87
CA ASN A 66 -5.39 22.71 -19.27
C ASN A 66 -4.03 22.18 -19.75
N LYS A 67 -3.96 21.59 -20.94
CA LYS A 67 -2.75 20.94 -21.49
C LYS A 67 -1.51 21.83 -21.48
N LYS A 68 -1.67 23.14 -21.67
CA LYS A 68 -0.56 24.11 -21.76
C LYS A 68 0.13 24.38 -20.42
N ASP A 69 -0.49 23.97 -19.32
CA ASP A 69 -0.01 24.22 -17.96
C ASP A 69 0.94 23.12 -17.47
N PHE A 70 1.17 22.09 -18.30
CA PHE A 70 1.95 20.90 -17.92
C PHE A 70 2.93 20.51 -19.03
N ASP A 71 4.16 20.18 -18.63
CA ASP A 71 5.20 19.68 -19.54
C ASP A 71 5.23 18.16 -19.57
N ILE A 72 4.97 17.50 -18.41
CA ILE A 72 5.01 16.05 -18.22
C ILE A 72 4.01 15.62 -17.16
N ILE A 73 3.51 14.40 -17.29
CA ILE A 73 2.64 13.75 -16.29
C ILE A 73 3.39 12.59 -15.66
N LEU A 74 3.36 12.53 -14.35
CA LEU A 74 3.78 11.35 -13.58
C LEU A 74 2.55 10.74 -12.90
N ASP A 75 2.16 9.54 -13.32
CA ASP A 75 1.07 8.78 -12.70
C ASP A 75 1.63 7.86 -11.62
N ASN A 76 0.98 7.84 -10.46
CA ASN A 76 1.35 6.96 -9.35
C ASN A 76 0.38 5.78 -9.27
N GLN A 77 0.61 4.77 -10.11
CA GLN A 77 -0.06 3.47 -10.11
C GLN A 77 -1.59 3.48 -10.31
N SER A 78 -2.16 4.52 -10.92
CA SER A 78 -3.60 4.47 -11.23
C SER A 78 -3.92 3.39 -12.27
N LEU A 79 -3.05 3.20 -13.25
CA LEU A 79 -3.18 2.28 -14.38
C LEU A 79 -4.56 2.33 -15.03
N CYS A 80 -5.17 3.52 -15.01
CA CYS A 80 -6.50 3.73 -15.56
C CYS A 80 -6.51 3.76 -17.09
N GLY A 81 -7.63 3.37 -17.71
CA GLY A 81 -7.77 3.35 -19.16
C GLY A 81 -7.54 4.70 -19.86
N SER A 82 -7.69 5.80 -19.13
CA SER A 82 -7.47 7.16 -19.65
C SER A 82 -6.00 7.49 -19.84
N LEU A 83 -5.05 6.79 -19.20
CA LEU A 83 -3.62 7.01 -19.38
C LEU A 83 -3.19 6.86 -20.85
N LEU A 84 -3.83 5.94 -21.59
CA LEU A 84 -3.55 5.78 -23.02
C LEU A 84 -3.90 7.03 -23.85
N LYS A 85 -4.90 7.78 -23.43
CA LYS A 85 -5.25 9.06 -24.06
C LYS A 85 -4.41 10.22 -23.52
N ILE A 86 -3.97 10.12 -22.26
CA ILE A 86 -3.11 11.13 -21.62
C ILE A 86 -1.73 11.08 -22.27
N GLN A 87 -1.15 9.91 -22.54
CA GLN A 87 0.14 9.80 -23.22
C GLN A 87 0.15 10.31 -24.66
N ASP A 88 -1.05 10.37 -25.31
CA ASP A 88 -1.21 11.02 -26.62
C ASP A 88 -1.26 12.56 -26.52
N LEU A 89 -1.56 13.10 -25.33
CA LEU A 89 -1.63 14.54 -25.08
C LEU A 89 -0.31 15.13 -24.60
N LEU A 90 0.37 14.45 -23.68
CA LEU A 90 1.55 14.90 -22.94
C LEU A 90 2.50 13.74 -22.69
N PRO A 91 3.81 13.99 -22.56
CA PRO A 91 4.74 13.00 -22.07
C PRO A 91 4.24 12.42 -20.74
N LEU A 92 4.25 11.07 -20.64
CA LEU A 92 3.72 10.35 -19.48
C LEU A 92 4.74 9.32 -19.01
N ALA A 93 5.06 9.33 -17.72
CA ALA A 93 5.69 8.22 -17.02
C ALA A 93 4.73 7.68 -15.95
N VAL A 94 4.70 6.35 -15.79
CA VAL A 94 3.81 5.68 -14.83
C VAL A 94 4.63 4.89 -13.85
N THR A 95 4.51 5.20 -12.56
CA THR A 95 5.13 4.40 -11.50
C THR A 95 4.23 3.23 -11.16
N ILE A 96 4.79 2.00 -11.15
CA ILE A 96 4.13 0.79 -10.67
C ILE A 96 4.96 0.24 -9.52
N HIS A 97 4.45 0.32 -8.29
CA HIS A 97 5.14 -0.17 -7.10
C HIS A 97 5.17 -1.69 -7.06
N HIS A 98 4.04 -2.31 -7.34
CA HIS A 98 3.90 -3.77 -7.53
C HIS A 98 2.57 -4.09 -8.23
N PRO A 99 2.45 -5.24 -8.89
CA PRO A 99 1.18 -5.68 -9.47
C PRO A 99 0.19 -6.11 -8.38
N ILE A 100 -0.94 -5.39 -8.26
CA ILE A 100 -2.03 -5.71 -7.31
C ILE A 100 -2.66 -7.09 -7.60
N THR A 101 -2.36 -7.69 -8.73
CA THR A 101 -2.75 -9.08 -9.04
C THR A 101 -2.23 -10.10 -8.03
N LYS A 102 -1.08 -9.84 -7.38
CA LYS A 102 -0.53 -10.68 -6.32
C LYS A 102 -1.36 -10.61 -5.05
N ASP A 103 -1.74 -9.39 -4.66
CA ASP A 103 -2.63 -9.16 -3.50
C ASP A 103 -3.95 -9.91 -3.70
N HIS A 104 -4.58 -9.75 -4.87
CA HIS A 104 -5.82 -10.44 -5.22
C HIS A 104 -5.67 -11.98 -5.19
N LYS A 105 -4.57 -12.53 -5.74
CA LYS A 105 -4.32 -13.97 -5.71
C LYS A 105 -4.24 -14.50 -4.26
N LEU A 106 -3.54 -13.79 -3.38
CA LEU A 106 -3.40 -14.17 -1.98
C LEU A 106 -4.71 -14.03 -1.20
N GLU A 107 -5.48 -12.98 -1.42
CA GLU A 107 -6.81 -12.85 -0.86
C GLU A 107 -7.72 -14.01 -1.29
N MET A 108 -7.70 -14.36 -2.57
CA MET A 108 -8.49 -15.49 -3.09
C MET A 108 -8.07 -16.84 -2.51
N GLN A 109 -6.77 -17.04 -2.24
CA GLN A 109 -6.25 -18.27 -1.60
C GLN A 109 -6.62 -18.34 -0.12
N ASN A 110 -6.62 -17.20 0.60
CA ASN A 110 -6.91 -17.11 2.02
C ASN A 110 -8.41 -17.00 2.33
N ALA A 111 -9.25 -16.78 1.31
CA ALA A 111 -10.69 -16.65 1.49
C ALA A 111 -11.32 -17.95 2.00
N SER A 112 -11.92 -17.87 3.20
CA SER A 112 -12.51 -19.01 3.93
C SER A 112 -13.83 -19.48 3.34
N ASN A 113 -14.54 -18.61 2.58
CA ASN A 113 -15.87 -18.90 2.04
C ASN A 113 -16.12 -18.17 0.70
N TRP A 114 -17.21 -18.56 0.04
CA TRP A 114 -17.56 -18.00 -1.26
C TRP A 114 -17.93 -16.50 -1.23
N LYS A 115 -18.41 -15.98 -0.09
CA LYS A 115 -18.76 -14.55 0.05
C LYS A 115 -17.51 -13.69 0.07
N GLU A 116 -16.47 -14.12 0.76
CA GLU A 116 -15.16 -13.45 0.78
C GLU A 116 -14.53 -13.46 -0.62
N ARG A 117 -14.62 -14.58 -1.34
CA ARG A 117 -14.15 -14.67 -2.73
C ARG A 117 -14.88 -13.70 -3.63
N LEU A 118 -16.20 -13.65 -3.53
CA LEU A 118 -17.02 -12.72 -4.32
C LEU A 118 -16.69 -11.26 -3.98
N SER A 119 -16.50 -10.95 -2.71
CA SER A 119 -16.10 -9.61 -2.25
C SER A 119 -14.75 -9.21 -2.85
N SER A 120 -13.74 -10.08 -2.77
CA SER A 120 -12.42 -9.82 -3.35
C SER A 120 -12.48 -9.66 -4.87
N MET A 121 -13.24 -10.51 -5.58
CA MET A 121 -13.46 -10.37 -7.03
C MET A 121 -14.14 -9.04 -7.39
N ARG A 122 -15.12 -8.61 -6.60
CA ARG A 122 -15.82 -7.33 -6.81
C ARG A 122 -14.92 -6.14 -6.55
N TRP A 123 -14.15 -6.18 -5.46
CA TRP A 123 -13.20 -5.14 -5.13
C TRP A 123 -12.14 -4.96 -6.22
N HIS A 124 -11.57 -6.06 -6.71
CA HIS A 124 -10.52 -6.06 -7.73
C HIS A 124 -11.03 -6.02 -9.19
N ASN A 125 -12.25 -5.54 -9.42
CA ASN A 125 -12.87 -5.47 -10.75
C ASN A 125 -12.10 -4.60 -11.77
N PHE A 126 -11.19 -3.77 -11.31
CA PHE A 126 -10.34 -2.90 -12.14
C PHE A 126 -9.12 -3.62 -12.72
N LEU A 127 -8.70 -4.78 -12.19
CA LEU A 127 -7.50 -5.50 -12.65
C LEU A 127 -7.50 -5.85 -14.15
N PRO A 128 -8.62 -6.27 -14.78
CA PRO A 128 -8.64 -6.49 -16.23
C PRO A 128 -8.34 -5.24 -17.04
N MET A 129 -8.70 -4.05 -16.53
CA MET A 129 -8.35 -2.78 -17.15
C MET A 129 -6.84 -2.53 -17.02
N GLN A 130 -6.26 -2.68 -15.84
CA GLN A 130 -4.82 -2.49 -15.60
C GLN A 130 -3.98 -3.42 -16.49
N LYS A 131 -4.34 -4.70 -16.60
CA LYS A 131 -3.68 -5.67 -17.49
C LYS A 131 -3.73 -5.28 -18.97
N ARG A 132 -4.77 -4.57 -19.40
CA ARG A 132 -4.90 -4.09 -20.79
C ARG A 132 -4.15 -2.78 -21.04
N VAL A 133 -4.00 -1.96 -20.00
CA VAL A 133 -3.37 -0.63 -20.08
C VAL A 133 -1.85 -0.73 -19.99
N ALA A 134 -1.32 -1.44 -18.99
CA ALA A 134 0.11 -1.48 -18.69
C ALA A 134 1.00 -1.82 -19.90
N PRO A 135 0.72 -2.85 -20.74
CA PRO A 135 1.57 -3.17 -21.89
C PRO A 135 1.63 -2.08 -22.96
N LYS A 136 0.62 -1.18 -22.98
CA LYS A 136 0.49 -0.12 -23.98
C LYS A 136 1.09 1.20 -23.53
N LEU A 137 1.59 1.29 -22.29
CA LEU A 137 2.30 2.45 -21.80
C LEU A 137 3.68 2.53 -22.44
N ASN A 138 4.13 3.76 -22.68
CA ASN A 138 5.42 4.01 -23.32
C ASN A 138 6.59 3.94 -22.34
N LYS A 139 6.39 4.42 -21.10
CA LYS A 139 7.42 4.45 -20.05
C LYS A 139 6.82 4.08 -18.70
N ILE A 140 7.44 3.12 -18.06
CA ILE A 140 7.07 2.63 -16.73
C ILE A 140 8.29 2.75 -15.82
N ILE A 141 8.06 3.22 -14.61
CA ILE A 141 9.02 3.22 -13.51
C ILE A 141 8.59 2.16 -12.50
N CYS A 142 9.50 1.36 -12.01
CA CYS A 142 9.24 0.47 -10.89
C CYS A 142 10.28 0.64 -9.78
N VAL A 143 9.94 0.22 -8.58
CA VAL A 143 10.68 0.55 -7.37
C VAL A 143 11.74 -0.48 -6.98
N SER A 144 11.81 -1.62 -7.70
CA SER A 144 12.82 -2.66 -7.43
C SER A 144 12.93 -3.64 -8.62
N ALA A 145 14.03 -4.39 -8.68
CA ALA A 145 14.20 -5.44 -9.69
C ALA A 145 13.14 -6.57 -9.57
N PRO A 146 12.80 -7.08 -8.36
CA PRO A 146 11.68 -8.02 -8.21
C PRO A 146 10.34 -7.47 -8.70
N SER A 147 10.04 -6.19 -8.41
CA SER A 147 8.81 -5.54 -8.93
C SER A 147 8.82 -5.49 -10.46
N LYS A 148 9.97 -5.24 -11.10
CA LYS A 148 10.10 -5.27 -12.56
C LYS A 148 9.76 -6.65 -13.14
N GLU A 149 10.35 -7.71 -12.58
CA GLU A 149 10.06 -9.09 -13.02
C GLU A 149 8.58 -9.42 -12.90
N ASP A 150 7.95 -8.99 -11.81
CA ASP A 150 6.53 -9.18 -11.57
C ASP A 150 5.66 -8.42 -12.57
N ILE A 151 6.00 -7.17 -12.88
CA ILE A 151 5.28 -6.35 -13.87
C ILE A 151 5.35 -7.00 -15.26
N VAL A 152 6.55 -7.45 -15.66
CA VAL A 152 6.74 -8.19 -16.92
C VAL A 152 5.84 -9.42 -16.96
N LYS A 153 5.84 -10.23 -15.90
CA LYS A 153 5.10 -11.48 -15.82
C LYS A 153 3.58 -11.31 -15.72
N GLU A 154 3.13 -10.40 -14.85
CA GLU A 154 1.70 -10.26 -14.52
C GLU A 154 0.94 -9.38 -15.51
N PHE A 155 1.61 -8.36 -16.05
CA PHE A 155 1.01 -7.40 -16.96
C PHE A 155 1.48 -7.56 -18.42
N LEU A 156 2.42 -8.48 -18.71
CA LEU A 156 2.97 -8.73 -20.04
C LEU A 156 3.58 -7.46 -20.67
N VAL A 157 4.23 -6.64 -19.85
CA VAL A 157 4.94 -5.44 -20.29
C VAL A 157 6.31 -5.85 -20.86
N GLU A 158 6.73 -5.22 -21.95
CA GLU A 158 8.08 -5.38 -22.50
C GLU A 158 9.13 -4.82 -21.54
N ASP A 159 10.19 -5.59 -21.27
CA ASP A 159 11.25 -5.25 -20.30
C ASP A 159 11.91 -3.89 -20.56
N ASN A 160 12.09 -3.52 -21.83
CA ASN A 160 12.71 -2.27 -22.27
C ASN A 160 11.87 -1.01 -21.98
N LYS A 161 10.59 -1.17 -21.67
CA LYS A 161 9.70 -0.07 -21.26
C LYS A 161 9.78 0.25 -19.76
N ILE A 162 10.42 -0.64 -18.98
CA ILE A 162 10.45 -0.54 -17.52
C ILE A 162 11.84 -0.13 -17.06
N GLU A 163 11.89 0.96 -16.32
CA GLU A 163 13.08 1.45 -15.65
C GLU A 163 12.97 1.25 -14.13
N VAL A 164 14.03 0.72 -13.51
CA VAL A 164 14.07 0.55 -12.07
C VAL A 164 14.64 1.81 -11.45
N ILE A 165 13.81 2.52 -10.69
CA ILE A 165 14.22 3.67 -9.89
C ILE A 165 13.80 3.37 -8.45
N LEU A 166 14.78 3.10 -7.59
CA LEU A 166 14.53 2.74 -6.20
C LEU A 166 13.86 3.90 -5.46
N ASN A 167 12.96 3.57 -4.54
CA ASN A 167 12.47 4.57 -3.59
C ASN A 167 13.62 5.05 -2.68
N GLY A 168 13.54 6.31 -2.26
CA GLY A 168 14.46 6.86 -1.26
C GLY A 168 14.01 6.57 0.17
N ILE A 169 14.97 6.47 1.07
CA ILE A 169 14.76 6.57 2.52
C ILE A 169 15.27 7.92 2.98
N ASP A 170 14.49 8.62 3.80
CA ASP A 170 14.94 9.91 4.38
C ASP A 170 16.02 9.69 5.43
N ILE A 171 17.28 9.66 4.99
CA ILE A 171 18.45 9.46 5.85
C ILE A 171 18.78 10.66 6.74
N ASN A 172 18.08 11.79 6.60
CA ASN A 172 18.19 12.91 7.55
C ASN A 172 17.27 12.70 8.76
N ARG A 173 16.23 11.92 8.61
CA ARG A 173 15.27 11.57 9.67
C ARG A 173 15.58 10.21 10.28
N PHE A 174 15.67 9.18 9.45
CA PHE A 174 16.05 7.83 9.89
C PHE A 174 17.59 7.77 9.99
N VAL A 175 18.10 8.09 11.15
CA VAL A 175 19.54 8.13 11.46
C VAL A 175 19.85 7.16 12.60
N PRO A 176 21.07 6.64 12.70
CA PRO A 176 21.47 5.81 13.84
C PRO A 176 21.28 6.54 15.17
N SER A 177 20.96 5.81 16.23
CA SER A 177 20.81 6.38 17.56
C SER A 177 22.12 7.06 18.02
N PRO A 178 22.05 8.30 18.54
CA PRO A 178 23.21 8.98 19.09
C PRO A 178 23.67 8.41 20.45
N SER A 179 22.93 7.50 21.03
CA SER A 179 23.19 6.92 22.34
C SER A 179 23.06 5.40 22.31
N ASP A 180 23.80 4.71 23.21
CA ASP A 180 23.70 3.25 23.44
C ASP A 180 22.40 2.84 24.14
N SER A 181 21.29 3.53 23.84
CA SER A 181 19.99 3.35 24.48
C SER A 181 19.21 2.14 23.95
N VAL A 182 19.84 1.23 23.23
CA VAL A 182 19.24 -0.01 22.75
C VAL A 182 18.70 -0.81 23.94
N LYS A 183 17.40 -1.08 23.94
CA LYS A 183 16.77 -1.91 24.97
C LYS A 183 16.86 -3.36 24.55
N ALA A 184 17.65 -4.14 25.33
CA ALA A 184 17.78 -5.58 25.13
C ALA A 184 16.44 -6.31 25.08
N ASN A 185 16.37 -7.32 24.24
CA ASN A 185 15.19 -8.20 24.03
C ASN A 185 13.96 -7.48 23.46
N ARG A 186 14.12 -6.37 22.74
CA ARG A 186 13.01 -5.70 22.07
C ARG A 186 13.06 -5.92 20.56
N ILE A 187 12.03 -6.60 20.05
CA ILE A 187 11.81 -6.78 18.61
C ILE A 187 10.85 -5.72 18.12
N ILE A 188 11.11 -5.17 16.94
CA ILE A 188 10.21 -4.25 16.23
C ILE A 188 9.84 -4.80 14.85
N THR A 189 8.60 -4.55 14.42
CA THR A 189 8.14 -4.87 13.07
C THR A 189 7.16 -3.81 12.55
N THR A 190 7.18 -3.58 11.23
CA THR A 190 6.19 -2.72 10.53
C THR A 190 5.21 -3.60 9.76
N ALA A 191 4.43 -4.40 10.47
CA ALA A 191 3.51 -5.37 9.88
C ALA A 191 2.09 -5.19 10.44
N SER A 192 1.21 -4.57 9.66
CA SER A 192 -0.20 -4.42 10.08
C SER A 192 -0.89 -5.79 10.14
N ALA A 193 -1.67 -6.01 11.22
CA ALA A 193 -2.31 -7.30 11.46
C ALA A 193 -3.44 -7.64 10.49
N ASP A 194 -3.99 -6.63 9.83
CA ASP A 194 -5.05 -6.74 8.83
C ASP A 194 -4.54 -7.04 7.41
N ILE A 195 -3.20 -7.10 7.20
CA ILE A 195 -2.58 -7.36 5.91
C ILE A 195 -1.80 -8.70 5.95
N PRO A 196 -2.37 -9.79 5.46
CA PRO A 196 -1.74 -11.13 5.49
C PRO A 196 -0.36 -11.19 4.83
N LEU A 197 -0.17 -10.40 3.75
CA LEU A 197 1.10 -10.27 3.02
C LEU A 197 2.27 -9.80 3.90
N LYS A 198 1.99 -9.02 4.95
CA LYS A 198 3.00 -8.53 5.88
C LYS A 198 3.52 -9.60 6.85
N GLY A 199 2.95 -10.79 6.83
CA GLY A 199 3.51 -11.97 7.49
C GLY A 199 3.55 -11.92 9.01
N LEU A 200 2.88 -10.97 9.69
CA LEU A 200 2.90 -10.82 11.15
C LEU A 200 2.56 -12.13 11.88
N LYS A 201 1.65 -12.94 11.31
CA LYS A 201 1.28 -14.25 11.84
C LYS A 201 2.50 -15.15 12.08
N TYR A 202 3.44 -15.18 11.15
CA TYR A 202 4.63 -16.04 11.26
C TYR A 202 5.58 -15.58 12.37
N LEU A 203 5.76 -14.26 12.52
CA LEU A 203 6.54 -13.72 13.63
C LEU A 203 5.90 -14.06 14.98
N ILE A 204 4.58 -13.90 15.11
CA ILE A 204 3.86 -14.26 16.34
C ILE A 204 4.00 -15.76 16.65
N GLN A 205 3.93 -16.63 15.65
CA GLN A 205 4.13 -18.06 15.82
C GLN A 205 5.55 -18.44 16.30
N ALA A 206 6.56 -17.63 15.95
CA ALA A 206 7.94 -17.83 16.38
C ALA A 206 8.22 -17.37 17.83
N LEU A 207 7.42 -16.45 18.38
CA LEU A 207 7.65 -15.85 19.69
C LEU A 207 7.74 -16.87 20.83
N PRO A 208 6.92 -17.92 20.93
CA PRO A 208 7.03 -18.91 22.00
C PRO A 208 8.40 -19.60 22.05
N GLU A 209 9.01 -19.85 20.89
CA GLU A 209 10.35 -20.44 20.83
C GLU A 209 11.44 -19.44 21.26
N ILE A 210 11.31 -18.18 20.82
CA ILE A 210 12.22 -17.09 21.22
C ILE A 210 12.17 -16.90 22.75
N LEU A 211 10.98 -16.92 23.35
CA LEU A 211 10.78 -16.73 24.79
C LEU A 211 11.43 -17.81 25.65
N LYS A 212 11.67 -19.03 25.13
CA LYS A 212 12.41 -20.06 25.87
C LYS A 212 13.84 -19.65 26.17
N SER A 213 14.49 -18.98 25.21
CA SER A 213 15.87 -18.52 25.35
C SER A 213 15.97 -17.08 25.87
N PHE A 214 14.99 -16.25 25.55
CA PHE A 214 14.94 -14.82 25.90
C PHE A 214 13.60 -14.46 26.54
N PRO A 215 13.34 -14.85 27.80
CA PRO A 215 12.01 -14.73 28.45
C PRO A 215 11.55 -13.28 28.65
N LYS A 216 12.43 -12.28 28.52
CA LYS A 216 12.09 -10.84 28.62
C LYS A 216 11.81 -10.20 27.26
N THR A 217 11.74 -10.99 26.19
CA THR A 217 11.46 -10.46 24.84
C THR A 217 10.09 -9.80 24.77
N THR A 218 10.06 -8.61 24.13
CA THR A 218 8.84 -7.88 23.79
C THR A 218 8.80 -7.61 22.32
N LEU A 219 7.60 -7.54 21.73
CA LEU A 219 7.37 -7.20 20.33
C LEU A 219 6.59 -5.89 20.23
N THR A 220 7.17 -4.92 19.53
CA THR A 220 6.46 -3.70 19.13
C THR A 220 6.06 -3.83 17.66
N VAL A 221 4.77 -3.70 17.37
CA VAL A 221 4.21 -3.75 16.02
C VAL A 221 3.76 -2.35 15.63
N ILE A 222 4.41 -1.75 14.62
CA ILE A 222 3.94 -0.52 14.00
C ILE A 222 2.89 -0.91 12.96
N GLY A 223 1.62 -0.68 13.32
CA GLY A 223 0.47 -1.07 12.52
C GLY A 223 -0.80 -1.15 13.36
N LYS A 224 -1.93 -1.38 12.69
CA LYS A 224 -3.20 -1.51 13.38
C LYS A 224 -3.25 -2.79 14.21
N ALA A 225 -3.80 -2.67 15.41
CA ALA A 225 -4.10 -3.83 16.24
C ALA A 225 -5.17 -4.73 15.58
N PRO A 226 -5.07 -6.05 15.72
CA PRO A 226 -6.05 -6.96 15.14
C PRO A 226 -7.38 -6.87 15.89
N SER A 227 -8.49 -6.70 15.16
CA SER A 227 -9.84 -6.81 15.69
C SER A 227 -10.51 -8.06 15.13
N ASN A 228 -10.93 -9.01 16.01
CA ASN A 228 -11.63 -10.25 15.63
C ASN A 228 -11.01 -11.05 14.46
N SER A 229 -9.69 -11.00 14.31
CA SER A 229 -8.95 -11.63 13.23
C SER A 229 -8.29 -12.95 13.65
N GLU A 230 -7.75 -13.69 12.68
CA GLU A 230 -6.92 -14.86 12.96
C GLU A 230 -5.72 -14.51 13.85
N VAL A 231 -5.11 -13.35 13.62
CA VAL A 231 -3.99 -12.83 14.42
C VAL A 231 -4.37 -12.57 15.86
N SER A 232 -5.57 -12.00 16.13
CA SER A 232 -6.02 -11.76 17.51
C SER A 232 -6.27 -13.07 18.28
N LYS A 233 -6.83 -14.08 17.60
CA LYS A 233 -7.01 -15.42 18.17
C LYS A 233 -5.68 -16.08 18.46
N LEU A 234 -4.72 -15.97 17.55
CA LEU A 234 -3.38 -16.55 17.72
C LEU A 234 -2.66 -15.94 18.93
N ILE A 235 -2.67 -14.60 19.07
CA ILE A 235 -2.09 -13.90 20.23
C ILE A 235 -2.72 -14.41 21.54
N SER A 236 -4.04 -14.57 21.56
CA SER A 236 -4.76 -15.05 22.76
C SER A 236 -4.45 -16.53 23.06
N ASN A 237 -4.41 -17.40 22.05
CA ASN A 237 -4.14 -18.83 22.21
C ASN A 237 -2.71 -19.12 22.68
N LEU A 238 -1.77 -18.25 22.34
CA LEU A 238 -0.36 -18.35 22.72
C LEU A 238 -0.02 -17.55 23.99
N ASP A 239 -1.00 -16.90 24.62
CA ASP A 239 -0.84 -16.06 25.83
C ASP A 239 0.21 -14.95 25.68
N LEU A 240 0.22 -14.28 24.51
CA LEU A 240 1.23 -13.28 24.15
C LEU A 240 0.76 -11.81 24.31
N LYS A 241 -0.40 -11.56 24.93
CA LYS A 241 -1.01 -10.22 25.00
C LYS A 241 -0.12 -9.21 25.70
N GLU A 242 0.55 -9.61 26.77
CA GLU A 242 1.36 -8.70 27.61
C GLU A 242 2.71 -8.34 26.98
N ILE A 243 3.18 -9.13 26.00
CA ILE A 243 4.48 -8.93 25.37
C ILE A 243 4.39 -8.27 23.99
N ILE A 244 3.20 -8.17 23.40
CA ILE A 244 2.97 -7.56 22.10
C ILE A 244 2.27 -6.21 22.27
N SER A 245 2.89 -5.15 21.76
CA SER A 245 2.30 -3.82 21.72
C SER A 245 2.09 -3.35 20.28
N PHE A 246 0.88 -2.83 19.98
CA PHE A 246 0.56 -2.24 18.68
C PHE A 246 0.60 -0.72 18.76
N LYS A 247 1.22 -0.09 17.77
CA LYS A 247 1.30 1.37 17.62
C LYS A 247 0.77 1.77 16.24
N SER A 248 -0.27 2.58 16.19
CA SER A 248 -0.86 3.09 14.95
C SER A 248 -1.19 4.57 15.09
N GLY A 249 -1.17 5.32 13.97
CA GLY A 249 -1.42 6.75 13.98
C GLY A 249 -0.33 7.58 14.68
N ILE A 250 0.86 7.01 14.84
CA ILE A 250 2.03 7.67 15.42
C ILE A 250 2.78 8.50 14.36
N SER A 251 3.51 9.51 14.81
CA SER A 251 4.35 10.36 13.98
C SER A 251 5.61 9.62 13.49
N GLU A 252 6.22 10.13 12.44
CA GLU A 252 7.49 9.59 11.93
C GLU A 252 8.63 9.69 12.95
N ASN A 253 8.66 10.72 13.79
CA ASN A 253 9.63 10.84 14.88
C ASN A 253 9.44 9.74 15.94
N GLU A 254 8.18 9.42 16.28
CA GLU A 254 7.91 8.30 17.19
C GLU A 254 8.30 6.95 16.57
N ILE A 255 8.21 6.80 15.25
CA ILE A 255 8.71 5.59 14.55
C ILE A 255 10.23 5.49 14.71
N VAL A 256 10.98 6.58 14.52
CA VAL A 256 12.43 6.63 14.73
C VAL A 256 12.80 6.26 16.17
N ASP A 257 12.10 6.84 17.16
CA ASP A 257 12.33 6.54 18.57
C ASP A 257 12.08 5.05 18.90
N LEU A 258 11.08 4.43 18.27
CA LEU A 258 10.81 3.01 18.43
C LEU A 258 11.91 2.14 17.79
N TYR A 259 12.43 2.52 16.63
CA TYR A 259 13.61 1.86 16.05
C TYR A 259 14.81 1.98 16.99
N HIS A 260 15.17 3.17 17.46
CA HIS A 260 16.27 3.39 18.38
C HIS A 260 16.14 2.60 19.71
N ALA A 261 14.91 2.36 20.16
CA ALA A 261 14.64 1.59 21.35
C ALA A 261 14.64 0.06 21.12
N SER A 262 14.89 -0.42 19.90
CA SER A 262 14.76 -1.82 19.54
C SER A 262 16.13 -2.45 19.30
N GLU A 263 16.30 -3.71 19.68
CA GLU A 263 17.51 -4.48 19.47
C GLU A 263 17.58 -5.06 18.06
N ILE A 264 16.42 -5.44 17.51
CA ILE A 264 16.32 -6.05 16.20
C ILE A 264 14.99 -5.69 15.53
N ALA A 265 15.05 -5.45 14.22
CA ALA A 265 13.87 -5.33 13.37
C ALA A 265 13.62 -6.64 12.63
N VAL A 266 12.37 -7.06 12.58
CA VAL A 266 11.94 -8.25 11.81
C VAL A 266 10.87 -7.83 10.83
N ILE A 267 11.11 -8.02 9.54
CA ILE A 267 10.17 -7.73 8.47
C ILE A 267 9.74 -9.06 7.83
N PRO A 268 8.71 -9.73 8.39
CA PRO A 268 8.34 -11.10 8.01
C PRO A 268 7.48 -11.15 6.75
N SER A 269 7.52 -10.12 5.93
CA SER A 269 6.66 -9.97 4.75
C SER A 269 6.86 -11.10 3.75
N LEU A 270 5.76 -11.69 3.31
CA LEU A 270 5.76 -12.70 2.24
C LEU A 270 6.02 -12.09 0.87
N TYR A 271 5.74 -10.80 0.75
CA TYR A 271 5.98 -10.02 -0.45
C TYR A 271 6.13 -8.53 -0.13
N GLU A 272 7.11 -7.89 -0.76
CA GLU A 272 7.34 -6.45 -0.70
C GLU A 272 7.71 -5.92 -2.08
N GLY A 273 7.14 -4.77 -2.45
CA GLY A 273 7.58 -4.07 -3.65
C GLY A 273 8.95 -3.40 -3.46
N PHE A 274 9.16 -2.79 -2.29
CA PHE A 274 10.42 -2.11 -1.95
C PHE A 274 10.89 -2.43 -0.53
N GLY A 275 10.00 -2.43 0.46
CA GLY A 275 10.36 -2.74 1.85
C GLY A 275 10.80 -1.51 2.66
N PHE A 276 9.99 -0.45 2.72
CA PHE A 276 10.30 0.75 3.48
C PHE A 276 10.73 0.46 4.91
N GLY A 277 9.99 -0.38 5.64
CA GLY A 277 10.31 -0.70 7.03
C GLY A 277 11.69 -1.36 7.22
N ALA A 278 12.14 -2.14 6.22
CA ALA A 278 13.49 -2.69 6.22
C ALA A 278 14.55 -1.58 6.03
N GLY A 279 14.32 -0.70 5.03
CA GLY A 279 15.22 0.43 4.75
C GLY A 279 15.30 1.42 5.91
N GLU A 280 14.19 1.73 6.55
CA GLU A 280 14.10 2.61 7.72
C GLU A 280 14.86 2.03 8.93
N ALA A 281 14.64 0.74 9.24
CA ALA A 281 15.36 0.05 10.32
C ALA A 281 16.87 0.07 10.08
N MET A 282 17.33 -0.25 8.86
CA MET A 282 18.74 -0.23 8.48
C MET A 282 19.32 1.20 8.58
N ALA A 283 18.58 2.22 8.14
CA ALA A 283 19.00 3.62 8.25
C ALA A 283 19.14 4.07 9.72
N CYS A 284 18.30 3.54 10.61
CA CYS A 284 18.41 3.75 12.06
C CYS A 284 19.54 2.91 12.72
N GLY A 285 20.28 2.11 11.96
CA GLY A 285 21.34 1.25 12.49
C GLY A 285 20.83 0.01 13.24
N VAL A 286 19.55 -0.36 13.07
CA VAL A 286 18.94 -1.53 13.73
C VAL A 286 19.23 -2.79 12.93
N PRO A 287 19.79 -3.86 13.52
CA PRO A 287 19.93 -5.15 12.87
C PRO A 287 18.60 -5.65 12.31
N LEU A 288 18.63 -6.24 11.11
CA LEU A 288 17.43 -6.63 10.37
C LEU A 288 17.41 -8.12 10.06
N ILE A 289 16.23 -8.74 10.24
CA ILE A 289 15.83 -10.04 9.67
C ILE A 289 14.65 -9.79 8.72
N SER A 290 14.74 -10.27 7.47
CA SER A 290 13.65 -10.19 6.48
C SER A 290 13.62 -11.45 5.60
#